data_b7a38edec140dc1723fd2d0bb7732a8c
#
_entry.id   b7a38edec140dc1723fd2d0bb7732a8c
#
_cell.length_a   1.000
_cell.length_b   1.000
_cell.length_c   1.000
_cell.angle_alpha   90.00
_cell.angle_beta   90.00
_cell.angle_gamma   90.00
#
_symmetry.space_group_name_H-M   'P 1'
#
loop_
_entity.id
_entity.type
_entity.pdbx_description
1 polymer ?
#
loop_
_entity_poly.entity_id
_entity_poly.type
_entity_poly.pdbx_seq_one_letter_code
_entity_poly.pdbx_strand_id
1 'polypeptide(L)'
;MGGGMMRDFAIVATAFGVHLSELKKAGIAGVISIFAGVIVSFLVGAIIAILFGYTDAAAITTIGAGAVTYIVGPVTGEAIGATDAVITLSVAAGLVKSILVMIGTPLVAKYIGLNNPQSAMVFGGLMGTTSGVAAGLAATDPKLVPYGAMTATFYTGVGCLLGPSILFFIVSAIY
;
A
#
# COMPACT_ATOMS: atom_id res chain seq x y z
N MET A 1 24.48 3.22 -4.89
CA MET A 1 23.98 4.49 -5.46
C MET A 1 22.85 4.33 -6.49
N GLY A 2 22.75 3.24 -7.29
CA GLY A 2 21.69 3.11 -8.32
C GLY A 2 20.28 2.77 -7.83
N GLY A 3 20.14 2.03 -6.72
CA GLY A 3 18.85 1.56 -6.23
C GLY A 3 17.91 2.67 -5.75
N GLY A 4 18.44 3.68 -5.04
CA GLY A 4 17.66 4.83 -4.58
C GLY A 4 17.11 5.64 -5.76
N MET A 5 17.95 5.94 -6.74
CA MET A 5 17.58 6.71 -7.92
C MET A 5 16.50 6.01 -8.77
N MET A 6 16.59 4.68 -8.94
CA MET A 6 15.58 3.89 -9.66
C MET A 6 14.26 3.85 -8.90
N ARG A 7 14.29 3.79 -7.58
CA ARG A 7 13.11 3.86 -6.73
C ARG A 7 12.44 5.23 -6.80
N ASP A 8 13.19 6.32 -6.66
CA ASP A 8 12.67 7.68 -6.76
C ASP A 8 12.05 7.93 -8.13
N PHE A 9 12.69 7.43 -9.18
CA PHE A 9 12.15 7.47 -10.53
C PHE A 9 10.83 6.68 -10.65
N ALA A 10 10.74 5.50 -10.03
CA ALA A 10 9.52 4.70 -10.03
C ALA A 10 8.37 5.41 -9.29
N ILE A 11 8.65 6.10 -8.18
CA ILE A 11 7.67 6.90 -7.42
C ILE A 11 7.15 8.05 -8.27
N VAL A 12 8.07 8.81 -8.90
CA VAL A 12 7.72 9.92 -9.78
C VAL A 12 6.92 9.43 -10.98
N ALA A 13 7.35 8.35 -11.64
CA ALA A 13 6.65 7.76 -12.78
C ALA A 13 5.25 7.27 -12.39
N THR A 14 5.10 6.68 -11.20
CA THR A 14 3.78 6.27 -10.67
C THR A 14 2.88 7.49 -10.45
N ALA A 15 3.41 8.57 -9.88
CA ALA A 15 2.66 9.80 -9.66
C ALA A 15 2.21 10.47 -10.97
N PHE A 16 3.06 10.47 -12.00
CA PHE A 16 2.70 11.00 -13.32
C PHE A 16 1.72 10.10 -14.10
N GLY A 17 1.71 8.78 -13.85
CA GLY A 17 0.77 7.83 -14.45
C GLY A 17 -0.66 7.93 -13.90
N VAL A 18 -0.85 8.67 -12.80
CA VAL A 18 -2.12 8.80 -12.11
C VAL A 18 -2.95 9.94 -12.70
N HIS A 19 -3.96 9.59 -13.49
CA HIS A 19 -4.95 10.56 -13.97
C HIS A 19 -6.09 10.73 -12.96
N LEU A 20 -6.24 11.93 -12.37
CA LEU A 20 -7.34 12.25 -11.43
C LEU A 20 -8.75 12.01 -12.03
N SER A 21 -8.88 12.06 -13.37
CA SER A 21 -10.11 11.70 -14.08
C SER A 21 -10.48 10.22 -13.90
N GLU A 22 -9.49 9.34 -13.74
CA GLU A 22 -9.72 7.91 -13.50
C GLU A 22 -10.21 7.65 -12.07
N LEU A 23 -9.72 8.42 -11.09
CA LEU A 23 -10.17 8.34 -9.70
C LEU A 23 -11.67 8.68 -9.58
N LYS A 24 -12.18 9.60 -10.41
CA LYS A 24 -13.61 9.93 -10.45
C LYS A 24 -14.47 8.73 -10.88
N LYS A 25 -13.93 7.82 -11.69
CA LYS A 25 -14.63 6.59 -12.10
C LYS A 25 -14.76 5.59 -10.96
N ALA A 26 -13.85 5.61 -9.97
CA ALA A 26 -13.92 4.76 -8.79
C ALA A 26 -15.11 5.11 -7.88
N GLY A 27 -15.64 6.33 -8.00
CA GLY A 27 -16.71 6.82 -7.15
C GLY A 27 -16.29 7.00 -5.70
N ILE A 28 -17.25 7.41 -4.87
CA ILE A 28 -17.01 7.66 -3.43
C ILE A 28 -16.52 6.39 -2.72
N ALA A 29 -17.08 5.23 -3.03
CA ALA A 29 -16.71 3.96 -2.43
C ALA A 29 -15.23 3.59 -2.70
N GLY A 30 -14.74 3.83 -3.93
CA GLY A 30 -13.35 3.62 -4.27
C GLY A 30 -12.40 4.55 -3.50
N VAL A 31 -12.77 5.83 -3.36
CA VAL A 31 -11.98 6.80 -2.58
C VAL A 31 -11.93 6.41 -1.10
N ILE A 32 -13.08 6.10 -0.50
CA ILE A 32 -13.14 5.67 0.91
C ILE A 32 -12.30 4.40 1.12
N SER A 33 -12.36 3.44 0.19
CA SER A 33 -11.59 2.20 0.29
C SER A 33 -10.08 2.44 0.31
N ILE A 34 -9.57 3.42 -0.44
CA ILE A 34 -8.15 3.79 -0.45
C ILE A 34 -7.71 4.27 0.93
N PHE A 35 -8.41 5.25 1.50
CA PHE A 35 -8.05 5.80 2.81
C PHE A 35 -8.20 4.76 3.93
N ALA A 36 -9.32 4.03 3.95
CA ALA A 36 -9.55 2.95 4.91
C ALA A 36 -8.48 1.87 4.81
N GLY A 37 -8.14 1.44 3.59
CA GLY A 37 -7.11 0.44 3.35
C GLY A 37 -5.72 0.89 3.82
N VAL A 38 -5.32 2.15 3.55
CA VAL A 38 -4.04 2.71 4.02
C VAL A 38 -3.98 2.70 5.55
N ILE A 39 -5.03 3.24 6.21
CA ILE A 39 -5.06 3.35 7.67
C ILE A 39 -5.04 1.97 8.32
N VAL A 40 -5.89 1.04 7.88
CA VAL A 40 -5.96 -0.32 8.44
C VAL A 40 -4.64 -1.07 8.23
N SER A 41 -4.08 -1.03 7.03
CA SER A 41 -2.80 -1.71 6.76
C SER A 41 -1.66 -1.13 7.60
N PHE A 42 -1.60 0.20 7.73
CA PHE A 42 -0.61 0.87 8.56
C PHE A 42 -0.75 0.47 10.04
N LEU A 43 -1.97 0.52 10.58
CA LEU A 43 -2.22 0.16 11.98
C LEU A 43 -1.83 -1.29 12.28
N VAL A 44 -2.20 -2.23 11.41
CA VAL A 44 -1.80 -3.64 11.56
C VAL A 44 -0.28 -3.77 11.56
N GLY A 45 0.41 -3.13 10.61
CA GLY A 45 1.87 -3.16 10.54
C GLY A 45 2.56 -2.50 11.74
N ALA A 46 2.05 -1.37 12.20
CA ALA A 46 2.57 -0.67 13.38
C ALA A 46 2.36 -1.50 14.68
N ILE A 47 1.18 -2.11 14.84
CA ILE A 47 0.91 -3.01 15.98
C ILE A 47 1.87 -4.21 15.95
N ILE A 48 2.08 -4.82 14.80
CA ILE A 48 3.02 -5.92 14.64
C ILE A 48 4.45 -5.46 15.00
N ALA A 49 4.89 -4.28 14.54
CA ALA A 49 6.20 -3.73 14.90
C ALA A 49 6.36 -3.59 16.41
N ILE A 50 5.35 -3.06 17.12
CA ILE A 50 5.34 -2.92 18.58
C ILE A 50 5.43 -4.30 19.27
N LEU A 51 4.66 -5.28 18.79
CA LEU A 51 4.68 -6.65 19.33
C LEU A 51 6.06 -7.34 19.15
N PHE A 52 6.81 -6.98 18.11
CA PHE A 52 8.18 -7.43 17.89
C PHE A 52 9.23 -6.62 18.66
N GLY A 53 8.81 -5.69 19.52
CA GLY A 53 9.68 -4.96 20.43
C GLY A 53 10.28 -3.67 19.87
N TYR A 54 9.79 -3.16 18.75
CA TYR A 54 10.17 -1.83 18.28
C TYR A 54 9.50 -0.76 19.12
N THR A 55 10.29 0.17 19.66
CA THR A 55 9.83 1.25 20.57
C THR A 55 10.15 2.64 20.02
N ASP A 56 10.85 2.71 18.90
CA ASP A 56 11.20 3.96 18.23
C ASP A 56 10.13 4.34 17.21
N ALA A 57 9.68 5.60 17.25
CA ALA A 57 8.63 6.10 16.38
C ALA A 57 8.96 5.96 14.88
N ALA A 58 10.24 6.19 14.49
CA ALA A 58 10.66 6.06 13.11
C ALA A 58 10.60 4.60 12.64
N ALA A 59 11.02 3.65 13.48
CA ALA A 59 10.96 2.22 13.18
C ALA A 59 9.52 1.72 13.06
N ILE A 60 8.66 2.03 14.04
CA ILE A 60 7.24 1.65 14.04
C ILE A 60 6.53 2.19 12.81
N THR A 61 6.76 3.47 12.49
CA THR A 61 6.13 4.11 11.33
C THR A 61 6.61 3.51 10.01
N THR A 62 7.91 3.24 9.88
CA THR A 62 8.49 2.66 8.67
C THR A 62 7.97 1.24 8.41
N ILE A 63 7.89 0.40 9.44
CA ILE A 63 7.35 -0.96 9.33
C ILE A 63 5.85 -0.92 9.04
N GLY A 64 5.11 -0.04 9.72
CA GLY A 64 3.69 0.21 9.44
C GLY A 64 3.45 0.65 7.99
N ALA A 65 4.28 1.57 7.50
CA ALA A 65 4.26 2.03 6.10
C ALA A 65 4.63 0.90 5.11
N GLY A 66 5.54 0.00 5.49
CA GLY A 66 5.86 -1.22 4.74
C GLY A 66 4.67 -2.15 4.58
N ALA A 67 3.85 -2.29 5.62
CA ALA A 67 2.60 -3.05 5.56
C ALA A 67 1.54 -2.36 4.68
N VAL A 68 1.63 -1.05 4.45
CA VAL A 68 0.83 -0.38 3.40
C VAL A 68 1.27 -0.90 2.04
N THR A 69 2.51 -0.67 1.61
CA THR A 69 3.15 -1.33 0.46
C THR A 69 4.68 -1.34 0.61
N TYR A 70 5.35 -2.26 -0.10
CA TYR A 70 6.82 -2.33 -0.16
C TYR A 70 7.48 -1.06 -0.77
N ILE A 71 6.70 -0.14 -1.36
CA ILE A 71 7.16 1.16 -1.84
C ILE A 71 7.03 2.21 -0.74
N VAL A 72 5.89 2.23 -0.02
CA VAL A 72 5.58 3.25 1.00
C VAL A 72 6.54 3.14 2.19
N GLY A 73 6.93 1.92 2.58
CA GLY A 73 7.90 1.69 3.65
C GLY A 73 9.22 2.43 3.46
N PRO A 74 9.97 2.16 2.38
CA PRO A 74 11.23 2.86 2.11
C PRO A 74 11.09 4.38 1.97
N VAL A 75 10.06 4.85 1.25
CA VAL A 75 9.80 6.29 1.10
C VAL A 75 9.60 6.96 2.45
N THR A 76 8.81 6.33 3.31
CA THR A 76 8.58 6.85 4.67
C THR A 76 9.86 6.78 5.50
N GLY A 77 10.53 5.63 5.53
CA GLY A 77 11.73 5.42 6.34
C GLY A 77 12.86 6.38 6.01
N GLU A 78 13.11 6.64 4.73
CA GLU A 78 14.12 7.62 4.32
C GLU A 78 13.74 9.06 4.69
N ALA A 79 12.47 9.41 4.52
CA ALA A 79 12.00 10.75 4.83
C ALA A 79 12.06 11.08 6.34
N ILE A 80 11.91 10.07 7.22
CA ILE A 80 11.90 10.24 8.69
C ILE A 80 13.19 9.77 9.37
N GLY A 81 14.19 9.35 8.61
CA GLY A 81 15.51 8.97 9.12
C GLY A 81 15.58 7.60 9.80
N ALA A 82 14.76 6.62 9.38
CA ALA A 82 14.86 5.25 9.85
C ALA A 82 16.15 4.57 9.39
N THR A 83 16.62 3.57 10.14
CA THR A 83 17.82 2.81 9.78
C THR A 83 17.60 1.93 8.55
N ASP A 84 18.67 1.64 7.81
CA ASP A 84 18.64 0.77 6.61
C ASP A 84 18.06 -0.62 6.91
N ALA A 85 18.31 -1.15 8.10
CA ALA A 85 17.77 -2.44 8.54
C ALA A 85 16.24 -2.39 8.65
N VAL A 86 15.68 -1.33 9.22
CA VAL A 86 14.24 -1.12 9.35
C VAL A 86 13.60 -0.88 7.98
N ILE A 87 14.25 -0.09 7.12
CA ILE A 87 13.80 0.13 5.75
C ILE A 87 13.73 -1.20 4.99
N THR A 88 14.77 -2.02 5.09
CA THR A 88 14.81 -3.35 4.45
C THR A 88 13.69 -4.26 4.97
N LEU A 89 13.45 -4.27 6.28
CA LEU A 89 12.36 -5.04 6.89
C LEU A 89 10.99 -4.57 6.40
N SER A 90 10.80 -3.26 6.22
CA SER A 90 9.56 -2.69 5.69
C SER A 90 9.26 -3.16 4.26
N VAL A 91 10.29 -3.29 3.43
CA VAL A 91 10.16 -3.90 2.09
C VAL A 91 9.70 -5.34 2.18
N ALA A 92 10.32 -6.13 3.05
CA ALA A 92 9.96 -7.55 3.25
C ALA A 92 8.49 -7.68 3.68
N ALA A 93 8.04 -6.86 4.63
CA ALA A 93 6.64 -6.86 5.08
C ALA A 93 5.66 -6.57 3.93
N GLY A 94 5.95 -5.58 3.10
CA GLY A 94 5.13 -5.24 1.94
C GLY A 94 5.13 -6.32 0.85
N LEU A 95 6.25 -7.02 0.65
CA LEU A 95 6.35 -8.14 -0.29
C LEU A 95 5.49 -9.32 0.18
N VAL A 96 5.55 -9.67 1.47
CA VAL A 96 4.69 -10.73 2.05
C VAL A 96 3.22 -10.40 1.82
N LYS A 97 2.78 -9.16 2.11
CA LYS A 97 1.41 -8.72 1.81
C LYS A 97 1.07 -8.89 0.33
N SER A 98 1.97 -8.49 -0.57
CA SER A 98 1.75 -8.58 -2.01
C SER A 98 1.52 -10.01 -2.47
N ILE A 99 2.33 -10.95 -1.97
CA ILE A 99 2.20 -12.39 -2.26
C ILE A 99 0.89 -12.94 -1.70
N LEU A 100 0.53 -12.59 -0.46
CA LEU A 100 -0.73 -13.02 0.16
C LEU A 100 -1.96 -12.52 -0.62
N VAL A 101 -1.94 -11.27 -1.08
CA VAL A 101 -3.03 -10.72 -1.90
C VAL A 101 -3.09 -11.43 -3.26
N MET A 102 -1.96 -11.67 -3.91
CA MET A 102 -1.90 -12.37 -5.20
C MET A 102 -2.51 -13.78 -5.11
N ILE A 103 -2.10 -14.56 -4.12
CA ILE A 103 -2.56 -15.94 -3.94
C ILE A 103 -3.98 -16.00 -3.37
N GLY A 104 -4.30 -15.09 -2.44
CA GLY A 104 -5.58 -15.06 -1.75
C GLY A 104 -6.75 -14.58 -2.63
N THR A 105 -6.49 -13.67 -3.57
CA THR A 105 -7.56 -13.08 -4.42
C THR A 105 -8.41 -14.14 -5.13
N PRO A 106 -7.86 -15.09 -5.90
CA PRO A 106 -8.68 -16.09 -6.59
C PRO A 106 -9.45 -17.01 -5.63
N LEU A 107 -8.96 -17.21 -4.41
CA LEU A 107 -9.61 -18.04 -3.41
C LEU A 107 -10.86 -17.39 -2.83
N VAL A 108 -10.80 -16.07 -2.61
CA VAL A 108 -11.88 -15.31 -1.95
C VAL A 108 -12.82 -14.58 -2.92
N ALA A 109 -12.43 -14.42 -4.18
CA ALA A 109 -13.13 -13.60 -5.18
C ALA A 109 -14.63 -13.86 -5.28
N LYS A 110 -15.03 -15.13 -5.28
CA LYS A 110 -16.45 -15.53 -5.34
C LYS A 110 -17.22 -15.12 -4.09
N TYR A 111 -16.59 -15.20 -2.92
CA TYR A 111 -17.24 -14.91 -1.63
C TYR A 111 -17.41 -13.41 -1.40
N ILE A 112 -16.50 -12.58 -1.94
CA ILE A 112 -16.55 -11.12 -1.78
C ILE A 112 -17.23 -10.41 -2.96
N GLY A 113 -17.80 -11.16 -3.93
CA GLY A 113 -18.49 -10.58 -5.08
C GLY A 113 -17.57 -9.81 -6.04
N LEU A 114 -16.34 -10.29 -6.24
CA LEU A 114 -15.35 -9.67 -7.11
C LEU A 114 -15.61 -10.05 -8.58
N ASN A 115 -16.67 -9.48 -9.16
CA ASN A 115 -17.20 -9.85 -10.48
C ASN A 115 -17.56 -8.66 -11.38
N ASN A 116 -17.27 -7.44 -10.94
CA ASN A 116 -17.56 -6.24 -11.70
C ASN A 116 -16.50 -5.14 -11.45
N PRO A 117 -16.40 -4.12 -12.34
CA PRO A 117 -15.41 -3.06 -12.20
C PRO A 117 -15.43 -2.34 -10.86
N GLN A 118 -16.60 -2.10 -10.29
CA GLN A 118 -16.76 -1.36 -9.05
C GLN A 118 -16.24 -2.14 -7.84
N SER A 119 -16.54 -3.46 -7.75
CA SER A 119 -15.98 -4.32 -6.72
C SER A 119 -14.45 -4.45 -6.86
N ALA A 120 -13.92 -4.48 -8.08
CA ALA A 120 -12.48 -4.50 -8.33
C ALA A 120 -11.79 -3.20 -7.88
N MET A 121 -12.41 -2.03 -8.12
CA MET A 121 -11.89 -0.74 -7.63
C MET A 121 -11.86 -0.67 -6.11
N VAL A 122 -12.92 -1.08 -5.44
CA VAL A 122 -12.98 -1.13 -3.96
C VAL A 122 -11.94 -2.12 -3.42
N PHE A 123 -11.84 -3.30 -4.03
CA PHE A 123 -10.84 -4.31 -3.66
C PHE A 123 -9.41 -3.77 -3.80
N GLY A 124 -9.09 -3.13 -4.93
CA GLY A 124 -7.78 -2.51 -5.16
C GLY A 124 -7.46 -1.42 -4.13
N GLY A 125 -8.45 -0.61 -3.76
CA GLY A 125 -8.33 0.41 -2.74
C GLY A 125 -8.14 -0.14 -1.32
N LEU A 126 -8.74 -1.28 -0.99
CA LEU A 126 -8.57 -1.92 0.31
C LEU A 126 -7.25 -2.69 0.42
N MET A 127 -6.91 -3.47 -0.61
CA MET A 127 -5.70 -4.31 -0.61
C MET A 127 -4.43 -3.50 -0.89
N GLY A 128 -4.49 -2.54 -1.79
CA GLY A 128 -3.51 -1.48 -2.01
C GLY A 128 -2.18 -1.87 -2.64
N THR A 129 -1.83 -3.13 -2.74
CA THR A 129 -0.61 -3.58 -3.41
C THR A 129 -0.86 -3.76 -4.90
N THR A 130 -0.32 -2.86 -5.75
CA THR A 130 -0.59 -2.87 -7.20
C THR A 130 -0.22 -4.20 -7.85
N SER A 131 0.95 -4.74 -7.56
CA SER A 131 1.41 -6.03 -8.10
C SER A 131 0.55 -7.21 -7.61
N GLY A 132 0.24 -7.26 -6.31
CA GLY A 132 -0.59 -8.31 -5.73
C GLY A 132 -2.03 -8.26 -6.25
N VAL A 133 -2.63 -7.08 -6.32
CA VAL A 133 -3.98 -6.88 -6.87
C VAL A 133 -4.04 -7.20 -8.35
N ALA A 134 -3.10 -6.70 -9.16
CA ALA A 134 -3.08 -6.97 -10.60
C ALA A 134 -2.92 -8.46 -10.88
N ALA A 135 -1.97 -9.14 -10.24
CA ALA A 135 -1.75 -10.57 -10.43
C ALA A 135 -2.91 -11.42 -9.91
N GLY A 136 -3.46 -11.08 -8.73
CA GLY A 136 -4.62 -11.78 -8.17
C GLY A 136 -5.89 -11.63 -9.02
N LEU A 137 -6.16 -10.44 -9.56
CA LEU A 137 -7.27 -10.22 -10.49
C LEU A 137 -7.03 -10.90 -11.84
N ALA A 138 -5.78 -10.91 -12.35
CA ALA A 138 -5.45 -11.63 -13.58
C ALA A 138 -5.72 -13.13 -13.47
N ALA A 139 -5.50 -13.70 -12.29
CA ALA A 139 -5.81 -15.11 -12.00
C ALA A 139 -7.32 -15.37 -11.76
N THR A 140 -8.12 -14.32 -11.57
CA THR A 140 -9.57 -14.42 -11.31
C THR A 140 -10.39 -14.06 -12.55
N ASP A 141 -10.33 -12.80 -12.97
CA ASP A 141 -10.90 -12.25 -14.20
C ASP A 141 -9.99 -11.14 -14.73
N PRO A 142 -9.24 -11.39 -15.83
CA PRO A 142 -8.31 -10.41 -16.39
C PRO A 142 -8.95 -9.06 -16.77
N LYS A 143 -10.27 -9.02 -17.04
CA LYS A 143 -11.00 -7.79 -17.36
C LYS A 143 -11.08 -6.82 -16.18
N LEU A 144 -10.93 -7.32 -14.96
CA LEU A 144 -10.99 -6.53 -13.74
C LEU A 144 -9.63 -5.87 -13.38
N VAL A 145 -8.52 -6.35 -13.96
CA VAL A 145 -7.16 -5.88 -13.66
C VAL A 145 -7.01 -4.36 -13.77
N PRO A 146 -7.44 -3.68 -14.85
CA PRO A 146 -7.26 -2.24 -14.97
C PRO A 146 -7.91 -1.45 -13.84
N TYR A 147 -9.07 -1.90 -13.38
CA TYR A 147 -9.85 -1.22 -12.35
C TYR A 147 -9.22 -1.34 -10.96
N GLY A 148 -8.86 -2.56 -10.56
CA GLY A 148 -8.22 -2.79 -9.27
C GLY A 148 -6.79 -2.24 -9.20
N ALA A 149 -6.00 -2.41 -10.27
CA ALA A 149 -4.64 -1.89 -10.32
C ALA A 149 -4.61 -0.36 -10.24
N MET A 150 -5.57 0.33 -10.88
CA MET A 150 -5.70 1.78 -10.82
C MET A 150 -5.85 2.27 -9.36
N THR A 151 -6.84 1.76 -8.63
CA THR A 151 -7.07 2.18 -7.23
C THR A 151 -5.95 1.76 -6.30
N ALA A 152 -5.29 0.62 -6.52
CA ALA A 152 -4.10 0.21 -5.79
C ALA A 152 -2.90 1.15 -6.04
N THR A 153 -2.79 1.75 -7.23
CA THR A 153 -1.78 2.77 -7.53
C THR A 153 -2.04 4.06 -6.75
N PHE A 154 -3.28 4.54 -6.73
CA PHE A 154 -3.68 5.69 -5.89
C PHE A 154 -3.44 5.43 -4.41
N TYR A 155 -3.76 4.24 -3.93
CA TYR A 155 -3.47 3.82 -2.57
C TYR A 155 -1.99 3.97 -2.21
N THR A 156 -1.09 3.54 -3.09
CA THR A 156 0.36 3.70 -2.90
C THR A 156 0.74 5.18 -2.81
N GLY A 157 0.21 6.02 -3.70
CA GLY A 157 0.44 7.47 -3.67
C GLY A 157 -0.04 8.12 -2.37
N VAL A 158 -1.26 7.79 -1.93
CA VAL A 158 -1.80 8.27 -0.63
C VAL A 158 -0.95 7.78 0.52
N GLY A 159 -0.50 6.52 0.51
CA GLY A 159 0.41 5.98 1.51
C GLY A 159 1.73 6.75 1.60
N CYS A 160 2.35 7.07 0.46
CA CYS A 160 3.59 7.86 0.40
C CYS A 160 3.42 9.29 0.96
N LEU A 161 2.22 9.87 0.84
CA LEU A 161 1.93 11.19 1.42
C LEU A 161 1.66 11.09 2.93
N LEU A 162 0.85 10.14 3.36
CA LEU A 162 0.43 10.01 4.76
C LEU A 162 1.52 9.43 5.66
N GLY A 163 2.33 8.50 5.15
CA GLY A 163 3.37 7.81 5.91
C GLY A 163 4.34 8.75 6.63
N PRO A 164 5.13 9.56 5.90
CA PRO A 164 6.12 10.44 6.49
C PRO A 164 5.53 11.73 7.11
N SER A 165 4.23 11.93 7.02
CA SER A 165 3.55 13.12 7.54
C SER A 165 2.60 12.77 8.69
N ILE A 166 1.31 12.69 8.42
CA ILE A 166 0.27 12.54 9.45
C ILE A 166 0.51 11.29 10.31
N LEU A 167 0.82 10.14 9.68
CA LEU A 167 0.99 8.89 10.41
C LEU A 167 2.24 8.93 11.29
N PHE A 168 3.35 9.48 10.81
CA PHE A 168 4.54 9.66 11.62
C PHE A 168 4.31 10.60 12.80
N PHE A 169 3.63 11.74 12.59
CA PHE A 169 3.31 12.66 13.67
C PHE A 169 2.43 12.02 14.75
N ILE A 170 1.45 11.20 14.36
CA ILE A 170 0.61 10.48 15.32
C ILE A 170 1.45 9.49 16.15
N VAL A 171 2.31 8.70 15.50
CA VAL A 171 3.16 7.73 16.20
C VAL A 171 4.16 8.45 17.10
N SER A 172 4.81 9.52 16.64
CA SER A 172 5.76 10.33 17.44
C SER A 172 5.14 11.04 18.64
N ALA A 173 3.82 11.24 18.64
CA ALA A 173 3.12 11.79 19.80
C ALA A 173 2.86 10.75 20.89
N ILE A 174 3.00 9.45 20.56
CA ILE A 174 2.76 8.32 21.48
C ILE A 174 4.08 7.74 21.99
N TYR A 175 5.14 7.76 21.15
CA TYR A 175 6.48 7.21 21.38
C TYR A 175 7.56 8.29 21.32
#